data_c23a45c2b73906385b53b1ca2685d295
#
_entry.id   c23a45c2b73906385b53b1ca2685d295
#
_cell.length_a   1.000
_cell.length_b   1.000
_cell.length_c   1.000
_cell.angle_alpha   90.00
_cell.angle_beta   90.00
_cell.angle_gamma   90.00
#
_symmetry.space_group_name_H-M   'P 1'
#
loop_
_entity.id
_entity.type
_entity.pdbx_description
1 polymer ?
#
loop_
_entity_poly.entity_id
_entity_poly.type
_entity_poly.pdbx_seq_one_letter_code
_entity_poly.pdbx_strand_id
1 'polypeptide(L)'
;MNVPFDHTRFDRLMDEAGVDAVVATTRFNVQYMLGGYRYFFFANMDAIGLSRYLPALTYRKGKPQESFYVGCGNEAWGSDVFPFWVPDVQHVSWSSADTARAVAAGLRQRGLDRATVAVEKAFLPADAWDILRAELPDVRFVEAQKLLEAMRAIKSAEELDLVRKASNGIIDSMLATFEVSRPGMSKRDIVERFRLEQTKRGMVFDYCLVSTGQELNRAPSDRIWREGEVLSLDSGGMYEGYIGDLARMAVAGEPTALMTDLLAEIESVQQAARTAVGPGKRGGDIFAVAENALAACAHKDQMFFVAHGMGLITHEAPRLTGTGPVPYPADHADAPLEPGLVLSIETWVENPEAGFVKLEDTLIVTEQGWEAPGDTGRGWNRPKGL
;
A
#
# COMPACT_ATOMS: atom_id res chain seq x y z
N MET A 1 27.15 12.38 0.47
CA MET A 1 26.29 11.19 0.28
C MET A 1 24.85 11.67 0.39
N ASN A 2 24.03 11.41 -0.61
CA ASN A 2 22.62 11.80 -0.59
C ASN A 2 21.77 10.57 -0.25
N VAL A 3 21.37 10.44 1.02
CA VAL A 3 20.49 9.37 1.49
C VAL A 3 19.06 9.69 0.99
N PRO A 4 18.36 8.76 0.31
CA PRO A 4 17.10 9.08 -0.37
C PRO A 4 15.86 9.13 0.54
N PHE A 5 16.04 9.07 1.85
CA PHE A 5 14.99 9.16 2.87
C PHE A 5 15.46 10.04 4.04
N ASP A 6 14.54 10.48 4.89
CA ASP A 6 14.87 11.26 6.09
C ASP A 6 15.58 10.38 7.12
N HIS A 7 16.89 10.23 6.94
CA HIS A 7 17.72 9.43 7.85
C HIS A 7 17.86 10.05 9.24
N THR A 8 17.70 11.38 9.39
CA THR A 8 17.73 12.04 10.70
C THR A 8 16.50 11.63 11.52
N ARG A 9 15.31 11.65 10.90
CA ARG A 9 14.11 11.12 11.52
C ARG A 9 14.25 9.62 11.81
N PHE A 10 14.81 8.86 10.88
CA PHE A 10 14.99 7.42 11.08
C PHE A 10 15.95 7.11 12.24
N ASP A 11 17.07 7.82 12.36
CA ASP A 11 18.00 7.67 13.49
C ASP A 11 17.31 7.94 14.83
N ARG A 12 16.44 8.96 14.91
CA ARG A 12 15.66 9.24 16.13
C ARG A 12 14.70 8.08 16.46
N LEU A 13 13.97 7.56 15.46
CA LEU A 13 13.07 6.41 15.65
C LEU A 13 13.87 5.16 16.11
N MET A 14 15.07 4.96 15.59
CA MET A 14 15.96 3.89 16.03
C MET A 14 16.46 4.09 17.46
N ASP A 15 16.75 5.34 17.88
CA ASP A 15 17.11 5.66 19.27
C ASP A 15 15.98 5.34 20.23
N GLU A 16 14.75 5.76 19.90
CA GLU A 16 13.55 5.47 20.68
C GLU A 16 13.28 3.96 20.82
N ALA A 17 13.58 3.20 19.76
CA ALA A 17 13.43 1.73 19.73
C ALA A 17 14.63 0.99 20.37
N GLY A 18 15.73 1.68 20.72
CA GLY A 18 16.96 1.06 21.24
C GLY A 18 17.65 0.14 20.22
N VAL A 19 17.67 0.55 18.94
CA VAL A 19 18.20 -0.22 17.80
C VAL A 19 19.46 0.45 17.26
N ASP A 20 20.50 -0.34 16.98
CA ASP A 20 21.78 0.13 16.46
C ASP A 20 21.90 -0.01 14.94
N ALA A 21 21.24 -1.02 14.37
CA ALA A 21 21.19 -1.24 12.93
C ALA A 21 19.87 -1.88 12.51
N VAL A 22 19.47 -1.63 11.27
CA VAL A 22 18.27 -2.24 10.64
C VAL A 22 18.71 -3.00 9.40
N VAL A 23 18.17 -4.21 9.21
CA VAL A 23 18.32 -5.01 7.99
C VAL A 23 16.96 -5.12 7.33
N ALA A 24 16.75 -4.34 6.27
CA ALA A 24 15.55 -4.40 5.43
C ALA A 24 15.72 -5.48 4.37
N THR A 25 14.71 -6.33 4.21
CA THR A 25 14.73 -7.48 3.30
C THR A 25 13.48 -7.58 2.42
N THR A 26 12.34 -6.97 2.82
CA THR A 26 11.15 -6.93 1.95
C THR A 26 11.38 -6.03 0.76
N ARG A 27 10.76 -6.36 -0.38
CA ARG A 27 10.85 -5.57 -1.62
C ARG A 27 10.51 -4.09 -1.40
N PHE A 28 9.52 -3.80 -0.57
CA PHE A 28 9.04 -2.44 -0.31
C PHE A 28 10.06 -1.62 0.48
N ASN A 29 10.62 -2.20 1.55
CA ASN A 29 11.60 -1.51 2.38
C ASN A 29 12.95 -1.37 1.67
N VAL A 30 13.40 -2.39 0.94
CA VAL A 30 14.62 -2.32 0.11
C VAL A 30 14.47 -1.28 -0.99
N GLN A 31 13.33 -1.28 -1.72
CA GLN A 31 13.03 -0.26 -2.72
C GLN A 31 13.06 1.15 -2.12
N TYR A 32 12.37 1.37 -1.01
CA TYR A 32 12.33 2.67 -0.32
C TYR A 32 13.73 3.14 0.07
N MET A 33 14.46 2.31 0.77
CA MET A 33 15.79 2.64 1.28
C MET A 33 16.85 2.78 0.16
N LEU A 34 16.62 2.22 -1.02
CA LEU A 34 17.46 2.42 -2.22
C LEU A 34 16.97 3.57 -3.12
N GLY A 35 15.98 4.38 -2.67
CA GLY A 35 15.53 5.55 -3.44
C GLY A 35 14.67 5.21 -4.66
N GLY A 36 13.87 4.16 -4.58
CA GLY A 36 12.95 3.74 -5.62
C GLY A 36 13.48 2.63 -6.55
N TYR A 37 14.70 2.13 -6.32
CA TYR A 37 15.25 1.03 -7.11
C TYR A 37 14.38 -0.23 -7.00
N ARG A 38 14.05 -0.81 -8.17
CA ARG A 38 13.21 -2.01 -8.28
C ARG A 38 13.86 -3.02 -9.21
N TYR A 39 14.43 -4.05 -8.62
CA TYR A 39 14.90 -5.19 -9.38
C TYR A 39 13.75 -6.14 -9.68
N PHE A 40 13.67 -6.70 -10.89
CA PHE A 40 12.53 -7.52 -11.29
C PHE A 40 12.31 -8.76 -10.39
N PHE A 41 13.36 -9.33 -9.79
CA PHE A 41 13.22 -10.41 -8.83
C PHE A 41 12.59 -9.99 -7.49
N PHE A 42 12.46 -8.71 -7.19
CA PHE A 42 11.70 -8.26 -6.01
C PHE A 42 10.23 -8.66 -6.07
N ALA A 43 9.66 -8.79 -7.27
CA ALA A 43 8.30 -9.28 -7.46
C ALA A 43 8.19 -10.80 -7.38
N ASN A 44 9.28 -11.54 -7.66
CA ASN A 44 9.33 -12.99 -7.74
C ASN A 44 10.50 -13.54 -6.93
N MET A 45 10.48 -13.33 -5.61
CA MET A 45 11.58 -13.71 -4.72
C MET A 45 11.81 -15.23 -4.63
N ASP A 46 10.86 -16.05 -5.07
CA ASP A 46 10.92 -17.51 -5.17
C ASP A 46 11.30 -18.02 -6.57
N ALA A 47 11.68 -17.12 -7.50
CA ALA A 47 11.93 -17.47 -8.90
C ALA A 47 13.09 -18.49 -9.13
N ILE A 48 14.00 -18.65 -8.15
CA ILE A 48 15.13 -19.57 -8.26
C ILE A 48 14.70 -21.04 -8.02
N GLY A 49 13.59 -21.28 -7.32
CA GLY A 49 13.02 -22.63 -7.15
C GLY A 49 13.66 -23.48 -6.06
N LEU A 50 14.96 -23.38 -5.83
CA LEU A 50 15.67 -24.13 -4.78
C LEU A 50 15.83 -23.31 -3.50
N SER A 51 15.78 -22.00 -3.60
CA SER A 51 15.92 -21.04 -2.50
C SER A 51 15.26 -19.74 -2.89
N ARG A 52 14.92 -18.94 -1.90
CA ARG A 52 14.38 -17.61 -2.13
C ARG A 52 15.50 -16.62 -2.42
N TYR A 53 15.36 -15.81 -3.45
CA TYR A 53 16.14 -14.60 -3.59
C TYR A 53 15.80 -13.64 -2.44
N LEU A 54 16.80 -13.12 -1.76
CA LEU A 54 16.63 -12.21 -0.63
C LEU A 54 17.57 -11.00 -0.78
N PRO A 55 17.06 -9.83 -1.20
CA PRO A 55 17.84 -8.60 -1.10
C PRO A 55 17.96 -8.19 0.37
N ALA A 56 19.07 -7.57 0.76
CA ALA A 56 19.21 -7.02 2.11
C ALA A 56 19.94 -5.68 2.10
N LEU A 57 19.29 -4.63 2.59
CA LEU A 57 19.94 -3.36 2.87
C LEU A 57 20.11 -3.22 4.39
N THR A 58 21.34 -3.06 4.82
CA THR A 58 21.67 -2.79 6.22
C THR A 58 21.98 -1.30 6.39
N TYR A 59 21.22 -0.65 7.26
CA TYR A 59 21.44 0.73 7.69
C TYR A 59 22.01 0.77 9.09
N ARG A 60 23.11 1.52 9.30
CA ARG A 60 23.68 1.76 10.61
C ARG A 60 23.26 3.12 11.15
N LYS A 61 22.65 3.16 12.33
CA LYS A 61 22.20 4.38 13.00
C LYS A 61 23.35 5.40 13.14
N GLY A 62 23.08 6.65 12.71
CA GLY A 62 24.03 7.77 12.79
C GLY A 62 25.26 7.65 11.89
N LYS A 63 25.36 6.57 11.11
CA LYS A 63 26.52 6.31 10.23
C LYS A 63 26.08 5.78 8.85
N PRO A 64 25.34 6.55 8.06
CA PRO A 64 24.87 6.10 6.76
C PRO A 64 25.99 5.66 5.83
N GLN A 65 27.22 6.21 5.98
CA GLN A 65 28.40 5.81 5.23
C GLN A 65 28.91 4.39 5.57
N GLU A 66 28.42 3.77 6.63
CA GLU A 66 28.70 2.38 6.98
C GLU A 66 27.57 1.41 6.59
N SER A 67 26.55 1.91 5.90
CA SER A 67 25.48 1.08 5.35
C SER A 67 25.98 0.24 4.19
N PHE A 68 25.32 -0.90 3.94
CA PHE A 68 25.69 -1.79 2.83
C PHE A 68 24.46 -2.50 2.27
N TYR A 69 24.58 -2.93 1.01
CA TYR A 69 23.55 -3.65 0.29
C TYR A 69 24.07 -5.00 -0.20
N VAL A 70 23.30 -6.04 0.00
CA VAL A 70 23.53 -7.38 -0.55
C VAL A 70 22.42 -7.66 -1.55
N GLY A 71 22.80 -7.78 -2.82
CA GLY A 71 21.90 -8.05 -3.93
C GLY A 71 22.31 -9.26 -4.75
N CYS A 72 21.47 -9.62 -5.73
CA CYS A 72 21.74 -10.70 -6.67
C CYS A 72 22.92 -10.38 -7.59
N GLY A 73 23.66 -11.40 -8.01
CA GLY A 73 24.75 -11.25 -8.98
C GLY A 73 24.35 -10.52 -10.26
N ASN A 74 23.12 -10.73 -10.72
CA ASN A 74 22.58 -10.08 -11.92
C ASN A 74 22.23 -8.60 -11.73
N GLU A 75 22.10 -8.11 -10.51
CA GLU A 75 21.85 -6.68 -10.25
C GLU A 75 23.03 -5.78 -10.60
N ALA A 76 24.24 -6.34 -10.74
CA ALA A 76 25.42 -5.61 -11.14
C ALA A 76 25.21 -4.87 -12.49
N TRP A 77 24.37 -5.41 -13.38
CA TRP A 77 24.06 -4.76 -14.66
C TRP A 77 23.23 -3.49 -14.51
N GLY A 78 22.40 -3.40 -13.45
CA GLY A 78 21.55 -2.24 -13.17
C GLY A 78 22.27 -1.15 -12.36
N SER A 79 23.32 -1.47 -11.66
CA SER A 79 24.04 -0.53 -10.78
C SER A 79 24.72 0.62 -11.55
N ASP A 80 25.10 0.40 -12.80
CA ASP A 80 25.63 1.45 -13.68
C ASP A 80 24.56 2.44 -14.15
N VAL A 81 23.30 1.99 -14.23
CA VAL A 81 22.15 2.80 -14.67
C VAL A 81 21.48 3.47 -13.48
N PHE A 82 21.43 2.79 -12.35
CA PHE A 82 20.85 3.29 -11.10
C PHE A 82 21.91 3.18 -9.98
N PRO A 83 22.76 4.19 -9.83
CA PRO A 83 23.83 4.15 -8.83
C PRO A 83 23.23 4.18 -7.41
N PHE A 84 23.64 3.25 -6.58
CA PHE A 84 23.22 3.19 -5.18
C PHE A 84 23.95 4.24 -4.33
N TRP A 85 23.23 4.80 -3.37
CA TRP A 85 23.82 5.73 -2.40
C TRP A 85 24.71 5.05 -1.37
N VAL A 86 24.48 3.74 -1.11
CA VAL A 86 25.28 2.95 -0.18
C VAL A 86 26.67 2.70 -0.75
N PRO A 87 27.74 2.87 0.07
CA PRO A 87 29.12 2.77 -0.45
C PRO A 87 29.59 1.33 -0.66
N ASP A 88 29.02 0.36 0.04
CA ASP A 88 29.37 -1.06 -0.04
C ASP A 88 28.19 -1.83 -0.65
N VAL A 89 28.35 -2.26 -1.89
CA VAL A 89 27.34 -3.01 -2.67
C VAL A 89 27.94 -4.37 -3.04
N GLN A 90 27.29 -5.43 -2.61
CA GLN A 90 27.73 -6.80 -2.79
C GLN A 90 26.73 -7.58 -3.63
N HIS A 91 27.07 -7.83 -4.89
CA HIS A 91 26.25 -8.62 -5.83
C HIS A 91 26.60 -10.12 -5.75
N VAL A 92 26.31 -10.73 -4.59
CA VAL A 92 26.76 -12.10 -4.26
C VAL A 92 25.62 -13.07 -3.95
N SER A 93 24.40 -12.56 -3.78
CA SER A 93 23.24 -13.38 -3.38
C SER A 93 22.64 -14.15 -4.56
N TRP A 94 22.56 -15.47 -4.43
CA TRP A 94 21.73 -16.35 -5.28
C TRP A 94 20.70 -17.12 -4.43
N SER A 95 20.82 -17.01 -3.09
CA SER A 95 19.93 -17.67 -2.15
C SER A 95 19.77 -16.82 -0.89
N SER A 96 18.73 -17.09 -0.11
CA SER A 96 18.53 -16.49 1.22
C SER A 96 19.70 -16.79 2.15
N ALA A 97 20.31 -17.98 2.02
CA ALA A 97 21.49 -18.38 2.79
C ALA A 97 22.73 -17.54 2.45
N ASP A 98 22.96 -17.23 1.16
CA ASP A 98 24.09 -16.38 0.74
C ASP A 98 23.92 -14.97 1.31
N THR A 99 22.72 -14.41 1.22
CA THR A 99 22.41 -13.10 1.80
C THR A 99 22.65 -13.09 3.31
N ALA A 100 22.16 -14.08 4.03
CA ALA A 100 22.32 -14.15 5.47
C ALA A 100 23.79 -14.18 5.89
N ARG A 101 24.64 -14.97 5.20
CA ARG A 101 26.09 -15.01 5.43
C ARG A 101 26.76 -13.67 5.13
N ALA A 102 26.41 -13.04 4.00
CA ALA A 102 26.96 -11.75 3.62
C ALA A 102 26.56 -10.64 4.62
N VAL A 103 25.30 -10.63 5.06
CA VAL A 103 24.82 -9.71 6.11
C VAL A 103 25.56 -9.94 7.42
N ALA A 104 25.73 -11.19 7.86
CA ALA A 104 26.44 -11.51 9.08
C ALA A 104 27.91 -11.06 9.01
N ALA A 105 28.59 -11.29 7.89
CA ALA A 105 29.94 -10.82 7.66
C ALA A 105 30.05 -9.29 7.69
N GLY A 106 29.10 -8.59 7.01
CA GLY A 106 29.02 -7.13 6.97
C GLY A 106 28.78 -6.49 8.34
N LEU A 107 27.93 -7.09 9.17
CA LEU A 107 27.70 -6.65 10.56
C LEU A 107 28.97 -6.82 11.43
N ARG A 108 29.66 -7.96 11.35
CA ARG A 108 30.92 -8.18 12.07
C ARG A 108 31.99 -7.17 11.67
N GLN A 109 32.19 -6.93 10.38
CA GLN A 109 33.16 -5.98 9.86
C GLN A 109 32.96 -4.56 10.42
N ARG A 110 31.72 -4.22 10.79
CA ARG A 110 31.31 -2.93 11.34
C ARG A 110 31.27 -2.92 12.89
N GLY A 111 31.65 -3.99 13.53
CA GLY A 111 31.62 -4.12 15.01
C GLY A 111 30.21 -4.13 15.57
N LEU A 112 29.22 -4.70 14.81
CA LEU A 112 27.84 -4.83 15.20
C LEU A 112 27.48 -6.25 15.65
N ASP A 113 28.44 -7.08 15.93
CA ASP A 113 28.30 -8.48 16.35
C ASP A 113 27.78 -8.66 17.79
N ARG A 114 27.60 -7.55 18.54
CA ARG A 114 26.96 -7.48 19.88
C ARG A 114 25.89 -6.42 19.99
N ALA A 115 25.45 -5.89 18.85
CA ALA A 115 24.49 -4.79 18.76
C ALA A 115 23.03 -5.29 18.86
N THR A 116 22.11 -4.35 19.01
CA THR A 116 20.69 -4.60 18.78
C THR A 116 20.39 -4.35 17.30
N VAL A 117 20.03 -5.40 16.57
CA VAL A 117 19.75 -5.36 15.14
C VAL A 117 18.27 -5.66 14.88
N ALA A 118 17.58 -4.72 14.25
CA ALA A 118 16.20 -4.94 13.83
C ALA A 118 16.16 -5.63 12.46
N VAL A 119 15.35 -6.68 12.35
CA VAL A 119 15.14 -7.48 11.14
C VAL A 119 13.66 -7.74 10.93
N GLU A 120 13.24 -7.94 9.71
CA GLU A 120 11.84 -8.23 9.36
C GLU A 120 11.53 -9.71 9.58
N LYS A 121 11.35 -10.13 10.83
CA LYS A 121 11.23 -11.54 11.23
C LYS A 121 10.08 -12.27 10.55
N ALA A 122 8.97 -11.58 10.29
CA ALA A 122 7.80 -12.19 9.64
C ALA A 122 8.04 -12.54 8.16
N PHE A 123 9.10 -11.97 7.54
CA PHE A 123 9.40 -12.11 6.11
C PHE A 123 10.72 -12.82 5.84
N LEU A 124 11.60 -12.91 6.83
CA LEU A 124 12.85 -13.63 6.67
C LEU A 124 12.61 -15.13 6.42
N PRO A 125 13.19 -15.73 5.38
CA PRO A 125 13.21 -17.18 5.23
C PRO A 125 13.84 -17.85 6.45
N ALA A 126 13.33 -19.02 6.84
CA ALA A 126 13.78 -19.74 8.03
C ALA A 126 15.28 -20.09 7.97
N ASP A 127 15.78 -20.48 6.79
CA ASP A 127 17.20 -20.76 6.55
C ASP A 127 18.09 -19.53 6.77
N ALA A 128 17.65 -18.36 6.29
CA ALA A 128 18.36 -17.09 6.53
C ALA A 128 18.38 -16.73 8.03
N TRP A 129 17.25 -16.91 8.71
CA TRP A 129 17.12 -16.66 10.14
C TRP A 129 18.06 -17.56 10.96
N ASP A 130 18.08 -18.86 10.66
CA ASP A 130 18.94 -19.82 11.37
C ASP A 130 20.43 -19.48 11.18
N ILE A 131 20.84 -19.10 9.96
CA ILE A 131 22.22 -18.68 9.66
C ILE A 131 22.57 -17.40 10.44
N LEU A 132 21.74 -16.38 10.41
CA LEU A 132 21.99 -15.12 11.14
C LEU A 132 22.19 -15.38 12.64
N ARG A 133 21.35 -16.20 13.24
CA ARG A 133 21.48 -16.56 14.66
C ARG A 133 22.71 -17.38 14.98
N ALA A 134 23.05 -18.32 14.10
CA ALA A 134 24.23 -19.17 14.30
C ALA A 134 25.54 -18.36 14.16
N GLU A 135 25.57 -17.46 13.18
CA GLU A 135 26.78 -16.67 12.92
C GLU A 135 26.93 -15.45 13.84
N LEU A 136 25.83 -14.93 14.41
CA LEU A 136 25.79 -13.74 15.26
C LEU A 136 25.14 -14.07 16.62
N PRO A 137 25.72 -14.99 17.42
CA PRO A 137 25.09 -15.48 18.65
C PRO A 137 24.93 -14.40 19.74
N ASP A 138 25.75 -13.36 19.72
CA ASP A 138 25.72 -12.26 20.70
C ASP A 138 24.89 -11.06 20.25
N VAL A 139 24.32 -11.08 19.02
CA VAL A 139 23.43 -10.02 18.51
C VAL A 139 22.04 -10.18 19.10
N ARG A 140 21.49 -9.09 19.59
CA ARG A 140 20.07 -9.02 19.98
C ARG A 140 19.22 -8.69 18.75
N PHE A 141 18.58 -9.68 18.17
CA PHE A 141 17.65 -9.47 17.06
C PHE A 141 16.24 -9.08 17.55
N VAL A 142 15.71 -7.95 17.04
CA VAL A 142 14.36 -7.43 17.31
C VAL A 142 13.55 -7.32 16.02
N GLU A 143 12.21 -7.10 16.12
CA GLU A 143 11.34 -6.91 14.98
C GLU A 143 11.50 -5.51 14.38
N ALA A 144 11.62 -5.41 13.05
CA ALA A 144 11.84 -4.16 12.32
C ALA A 144 10.57 -3.53 11.74
N GLN A 145 9.48 -4.28 11.57
CA GLN A 145 8.34 -3.86 10.75
C GLN A 145 7.77 -2.50 11.18
N LYS A 146 7.45 -2.32 12.45
CA LYS A 146 6.89 -1.05 12.95
C LYS A 146 7.84 0.13 12.74
N LEU A 147 9.13 -0.09 12.94
CA LEU A 147 10.17 0.93 12.75
C LEU A 147 10.28 1.35 11.29
N LEU A 148 10.31 0.38 10.37
CA LEU A 148 10.36 0.62 8.93
C LEU A 148 9.07 1.26 8.39
N GLU A 149 7.90 0.86 8.88
CA GLU A 149 6.65 1.53 8.54
C GLU A 149 6.62 2.99 9.03
N ALA A 150 7.07 3.25 10.25
CA ALA A 150 7.15 4.60 10.81
C ALA A 150 8.11 5.50 9.99
N MET A 151 9.22 4.93 9.49
CA MET A 151 10.17 5.63 8.60
C MET A 151 9.49 6.15 7.34
N ARG A 152 8.64 5.34 6.68
CA ARG A 152 7.95 5.72 5.41
C ARG A 152 6.55 6.28 5.60
N ALA A 153 6.06 6.46 6.83
CA ALA A 153 4.71 6.95 7.07
C ALA A 153 4.51 8.37 6.52
N ILE A 154 5.48 9.26 6.73
CA ILE A 154 5.48 10.62 6.18
C ILE A 154 6.18 10.61 4.83
N LYS A 155 5.43 10.88 3.77
CA LYS A 155 5.91 10.87 2.40
C LYS A 155 6.58 12.20 2.05
N SER A 156 7.68 12.14 1.29
CA SER A 156 8.30 13.32 0.68
C SER A 156 7.41 13.91 -0.41
N ALA A 157 7.76 15.10 -0.91
CA ALA A 157 7.03 15.72 -2.01
C ALA A 157 7.03 14.85 -3.27
N GLU A 158 8.17 14.23 -3.58
CA GLU A 158 8.33 13.33 -4.72
C GLU A 158 7.48 12.05 -4.55
N GLU A 159 7.45 11.48 -3.35
CA GLU A 159 6.59 10.32 -3.03
C GLU A 159 5.11 10.68 -3.17
N LEU A 160 4.69 11.85 -2.68
CA LEU A 160 3.32 12.32 -2.82
C LEU A 160 2.92 12.53 -4.28
N ASP A 161 3.84 12.98 -5.14
CA ASP A 161 3.58 13.08 -6.59
C ASP A 161 3.37 11.71 -7.23
N LEU A 162 4.06 10.66 -6.78
CA LEU A 162 3.84 9.30 -7.24
C LEU A 162 2.48 8.76 -6.77
N VAL A 163 2.09 9.04 -5.52
CA VAL A 163 0.74 8.70 -5.00
C VAL A 163 -0.36 9.40 -5.81
N ARG A 164 -0.19 10.69 -6.13
CA ARG A 164 -1.14 11.43 -6.99
C ARG A 164 -1.29 10.78 -8.37
N LYS A 165 -0.16 10.43 -9.00
CA LYS A 165 -0.17 9.76 -10.30
C LYS A 165 -0.83 8.38 -10.23
N ALA A 166 -0.55 7.60 -9.19
CA ALA A 166 -1.17 6.30 -8.99
C ALA A 166 -2.69 6.44 -8.83
N SER A 167 -3.15 7.30 -7.92
CA SER A 167 -4.58 7.50 -7.63
C SER A 167 -5.35 8.04 -8.84
N ASN A 168 -4.82 9.07 -9.53
CA ASN A 168 -5.42 9.59 -10.75
C ASN A 168 -5.46 8.51 -11.85
N GLY A 169 -4.37 7.75 -12.02
CA GLY A 169 -4.29 6.68 -13.02
C GLY A 169 -5.29 5.55 -12.78
N ILE A 170 -5.59 5.20 -11.51
CA ILE A 170 -6.64 4.25 -11.14
C ILE A 170 -8.01 4.77 -11.58
N ILE A 171 -8.38 5.98 -11.18
CA ILE A 171 -9.69 6.56 -11.51
C ILE A 171 -9.86 6.71 -13.01
N ASP A 172 -8.87 7.26 -13.72
CA ASP A 172 -8.91 7.39 -15.18
C ASP A 172 -9.07 6.03 -15.87
N SER A 173 -8.47 4.98 -15.31
CA SER A 173 -8.62 3.62 -15.83
C SER A 173 -10.02 3.05 -15.53
N MET A 174 -10.61 3.32 -14.36
CA MET A 174 -11.99 2.94 -14.03
C MET A 174 -12.98 3.62 -14.97
N LEU A 175 -12.89 4.93 -15.13
CA LEU A 175 -13.79 5.70 -15.99
C LEU A 175 -13.71 5.23 -17.44
N ALA A 176 -12.50 5.04 -17.97
CA ALA A 176 -12.31 4.49 -19.32
C ALA A 176 -12.86 3.06 -19.45
N THR A 177 -12.77 2.25 -18.39
CA THR A 177 -13.35 0.91 -18.37
C THR A 177 -14.88 0.96 -18.38
N PHE A 178 -15.49 1.81 -17.54
CA PHE A 178 -16.94 1.98 -17.51
C PHE A 178 -17.48 2.43 -18.87
N GLU A 179 -16.83 3.38 -19.53
CA GLU A 179 -17.25 3.88 -20.85
C GLU A 179 -17.37 2.79 -21.92
N VAL A 180 -16.47 1.80 -21.88
CA VAL A 180 -16.40 0.76 -22.93
C VAL A 180 -17.05 -0.56 -22.52
N SER A 181 -17.32 -0.77 -21.25
CA SER A 181 -18.00 -1.99 -20.77
C SER A 181 -19.46 -2.00 -21.20
N ARG A 182 -20.01 -3.18 -21.42
CA ARG A 182 -21.40 -3.35 -21.90
C ARG A 182 -22.07 -4.51 -21.16
N PRO A 183 -23.39 -4.49 -20.96
CA PRO A 183 -24.16 -5.67 -20.63
C PRO A 183 -23.80 -6.83 -21.55
N GLY A 184 -23.63 -8.02 -20.96
CA GLY A 184 -23.13 -9.23 -21.66
C GLY A 184 -21.65 -9.52 -21.44
N MET A 185 -20.86 -8.56 -20.96
CA MET A 185 -19.48 -8.82 -20.53
C MET A 185 -19.46 -9.56 -19.19
N SER A 186 -18.50 -10.46 -19.03
CA SER A 186 -18.23 -11.09 -17.73
C SER A 186 -17.42 -10.18 -16.81
N LYS A 187 -17.46 -10.46 -15.49
CA LYS A 187 -16.59 -9.79 -14.52
C LYS A 187 -15.11 -9.91 -14.92
N ARG A 188 -14.71 -11.07 -15.45
CA ARG A 188 -13.33 -11.32 -15.94
C ARG A 188 -12.98 -10.41 -17.12
N ASP A 189 -13.88 -10.26 -18.11
CA ASP A 189 -13.65 -9.39 -19.25
C ASP A 189 -13.50 -7.92 -18.83
N ILE A 190 -14.31 -7.49 -17.87
CA ILE A 190 -14.26 -6.12 -17.33
C ILE A 190 -12.92 -5.88 -16.58
N VAL A 191 -12.47 -6.82 -15.76
CA VAL A 191 -11.17 -6.72 -15.06
C VAL A 191 -10.01 -6.72 -16.05
N GLU A 192 -10.04 -7.55 -17.10
CA GLU A 192 -9.00 -7.53 -18.14
C GLU A 192 -8.98 -6.21 -18.90
N ARG A 193 -10.15 -5.62 -19.18
CA ARG A 193 -10.23 -4.28 -19.77
C ARG A 193 -9.58 -3.25 -18.84
N PHE A 194 -9.91 -3.29 -17.56
CA PHE A 194 -9.35 -2.38 -16.57
C PHE A 194 -7.82 -2.52 -16.44
N ARG A 195 -7.31 -3.76 -16.42
CA ARG A 195 -5.87 -4.03 -16.43
C ARG A 195 -5.17 -3.41 -17.65
N LEU A 196 -5.79 -3.51 -18.84
CA LEU A 196 -5.28 -2.88 -20.05
C LEU A 196 -5.28 -1.35 -19.96
N GLU A 197 -6.32 -0.75 -19.36
CA GLU A 197 -6.37 0.71 -19.17
C GLU A 197 -5.32 1.21 -18.20
N GLN A 198 -5.00 0.47 -17.12
CA GLN A 198 -3.87 0.78 -16.23
C GLN A 198 -2.52 0.69 -16.98
N THR A 199 -2.32 -0.38 -17.75
CA THR A 199 -1.08 -0.58 -18.53
C THR A 199 -0.83 0.56 -19.53
N LYS A 200 -1.90 1.05 -20.21
CA LYS A 200 -1.79 2.22 -21.13
C LYS A 200 -1.34 3.50 -20.43
N ARG A 201 -1.56 3.59 -19.10
CA ARG A 201 -1.17 4.74 -18.28
C ARG A 201 0.18 4.54 -17.57
N GLY A 202 0.94 3.52 -17.98
CA GLY A 202 2.24 3.20 -17.39
C GLY A 202 2.16 2.62 -15.97
N MET A 203 1.00 2.12 -15.58
CA MET A 203 0.79 1.53 -14.26
C MET A 203 1.01 0.01 -14.29
N VAL A 204 1.37 -0.52 -13.14
CA VAL A 204 1.39 -1.96 -12.87
C VAL A 204 0.10 -2.33 -12.16
N PHE A 205 -0.70 -3.19 -12.79
CA PHE A 205 -1.91 -3.74 -12.19
C PHE A 205 -1.56 -4.61 -10.97
N ASP A 206 -2.20 -4.36 -9.85
CA ASP A 206 -2.03 -5.17 -8.63
C ASP A 206 -3.25 -6.08 -8.44
N TYR A 207 -4.43 -5.52 -8.20
CA TYR A 207 -5.69 -6.27 -8.08
C TYR A 207 -6.87 -5.45 -8.57
N CYS A 208 -8.00 -6.13 -8.80
CA CYS A 208 -9.32 -5.50 -8.95
C CYS A 208 -10.38 -6.42 -8.34
N LEU A 209 -11.02 -5.93 -7.30
CA LEU A 209 -12.23 -6.52 -6.74
C LEU A 209 -13.43 -6.00 -7.55
N VAL A 210 -14.23 -6.89 -8.07
CA VAL A 210 -15.34 -6.55 -8.98
C VAL A 210 -16.63 -7.26 -8.56
N SER A 211 -17.74 -6.54 -8.42
CA SER A 211 -19.05 -7.12 -8.22
C SER A 211 -20.05 -6.59 -9.24
N THR A 212 -21.06 -7.39 -9.56
CA THR A 212 -22.14 -7.02 -10.50
C THR A 212 -23.51 -7.47 -9.98
N GLY A 213 -24.51 -6.62 -10.13
CA GLY A 213 -25.88 -6.90 -9.67
C GLY A 213 -25.92 -7.22 -8.19
N GLN A 214 -26.75 -8.17 -7.80
CA GLN A 214 -26.96 -8.56 -6.41
C GLN A 214 -25.84 -9.46 -5.82
N GLU A 215 -24.82 -9.81 -6.63
CA GLU A 215 -23.74 -10.67 -6.18
C GLU A 215 -22.77 -9.90 -5.27
N LEU A 216 -22.55 -10.40 -4.05
CA LEU A 216 -21.58 -9.82 -3.10
C LEU A 216 -20.16 -10.38 -3.29
N ASN A 217 -19.99 -11.46 -4.07
CA ASN A 217 -18.68 -11.99 -4.39
C ASN A 217 -17.91 -11.03 -5.30
N ARG A 218 -16.76 -10.56 -4.82
CA ARG A 218 -15.94 -9.55 -5.49
C ARG A 218 -14.79 -10.14 -6.32
N ALA A 219 -14.68 -11.45 -6.44
CA ALA A 219 -13.65 -12.07 -7.29
C ALA A 219 -14.01 -11.96 -8.78
N PRO A 220 -13.04 -11.78 -9.69
CA PRO A 220 -13.23 -11.94 -11.13
C PRO A 220 -13.79 -13.33 -11.45
N SER A 221 -14.87 -13.39 -12.23
CA SER A 221 -15.54 -14.65 -12.58
C SER A 221 -16.25 -14.54 -13.93
N ASP A 222 -16.89 -15.61 -14.36
CA ASP A 222 -17.67 -15.65 -15.59
C ASP A 222 -19.12 -15.12 -15.41
N ARG A 223 -19.47 -14.57 -14.24
CA ARG A 223 -20.72 -13.86 -13.98
C ARG A 223 -20.88 -12.70 -14.96
N ILE A 224 -21.98 -12.71 -15.67
CA ILE A 224 -22.31 -11.70 -16.69
C ILE A 224 -22.96 -10.47 -16.03
N TRP A 225 -22.47 -9.29 -16.36
CA TRP A 225 -23.11 -8.02 -16.04
C TRP A 225 -24.32 -7.79 -16.95
N ARG A 226 -25.45 -7.46 -16.37
CA ARG A 226 -26.73 -7.29 -17.09
C ARG A 226 -27.22 -5.86 -17.04
N GLU A 227 -28.14 -5.53 -17.95
CA GLU A 227 -28.84 -4.25 -17.95
C GLU A 227 -29.57 -4.04 -16.61
N GLY A 228 -29.54 -2.81 -16.10
CA GLY A 228 -30.11 -2.43 -14.78
C GLY A 228 -29.26 -2.84 -13.57
N GLU A 229 -28.19 -3.61 -13.76
CA GLU A 229 -27.34 -4.03 -12.65
C GLU A 229 -26.22 -3.02 -12.34
N VAL A 230 -25.87 -2.92 -11.07
CA VAL A 230 -24.66 -2.19 -10.61
C VAL A 230 -23.39 -2.91 -11.07
N LEU A 231 -22.31 -2.15 -11.20
CA LEU A 231 -20.94 -2.62 -11.34
C LEU A 231 -20.08 -1.83 -10.36
N SER A 232 -19.42 -2.53 -9.43
CA SER A 232 -18.43 -1.98 -8.53
C SER A 232 -17.03 -2.39 -9.00
N LEU A 233 -16.14 -1.42 -9.14
CA LEU A 233 -14.70 -1.65 -9.26
C LEU A 233 -14.01 -1.05 -8.03
N ASP A 234 -13.15 -1.85 -7.41
CA ASP A 234 -12.32 -1.49 -6.28
C ASP A 234 -10.92 -2.05 -6.56
N SER A 235 -9.94 -1.19 -6.68
CA SER A 235 -8.64 -1.61 -7.21
C SER A 235 -7.48 -0.83 -6.66
N GLY A 236 -6.42 -1.60 -6.42
CA GLY A 236 -5.07 -1.10 -6.31
C GLY A 236 -4.30 -1.21 -7.62
N GLY A 237 -3.40 -0.25 -7.85
CA GLY A 237 -2.47 -0.27 -8.96
C GLY A 237 -1.30 0.67 -8.68
N MET A 238 -0.12 0.31 -9.17
CA MET A 238 1.12 0.98 -8.81
C MET A 238 1.64 1.86 -9.95
N TYR A 239 2.01 3.09 -9.58
CA TYR A 239 2.86 3.93 -10.42
C TYR A 239 4.22 4.12 -9.72
N GLU A 240 5.28 3.69 -10.39
CA GLU A 240 6.65 3.72 -9.84
C GLU A 240 6.77 3.13 -8.42
N GLY A 241 5.94 2.09 -8.12
CA GLY A 241 5.95 1.36 -6.86
C GLY A 241 5.05 1.94 -5.77
N TYR A 242 4.46 3.13 -5.95
CA TYR A 242 3.46 3.69 -5.05
C TYR A 242 2.07 3.31 -5.51
N ILE A 243 1.21 2.91 -4.56
CA ILE A 243 -0.11 2.40 -4.85
C ILE A 243 -1.17 3.50 -4.73
N GLY A 244 -2.15 3.48 -5.66
CA GLY A 244 -3.46 4.09 -5.46
C GLY A 244 -4.45 3.00 -5.08
N ASP A 245 -5.37 3.29 -4.17
CA ASP A 245 -6.43 2.39 -3.72
C ASP A 245 -7.75 3.14 -3.70
N LEU A 246 -8.62 2.83 -4.67
CA LEU A 246 -9.86 3.58 -4.90
C LEU A 246 -10.97 2.66 -5.41
N ALA A 247 -12.23 3.07 -5.14
CA ALA A 247 -13.40 2.37 -5.66
C ALA A 247 -14.41 3.33 -6.26
N ARG A 248 -15.01 2.93 -7.40
CA ARG A 248 -16.07 3.67 -8.09
C ARG A 248 -17.16 2.75 -8.60
N MET A 249 -18.32 3.33 -8.81
CA MET A 249 -19.54 2.63 -9.21
C MET A 249 -19.95 2.97 -10.65
N ALA A 250 -20.54 1.97 -11.33
CA ALA A 250 -21.26 2.17 -12.58
C ALA A 250 -22.59 1.41 -12.56
N VAL A 251 -23.48 1.76 -13.49
CA VAL A 251 -24.74 1.07 -13.71
C VAL A 251 -24.98 0.89 -15.21
N ALA A 252 -25.55 -0.24 -15.60
CA ALA A 252 -25.97 -0.48 -16.98
C ALA A 252 -27.38 0.10 -17.22
N GLY A 253 -27.45 1.35 -17.62
CA GLY A 253 -28.69 2.11 -17.80
C GLY A 253 -28.92 3.18 -16.73
N GLU A 254 -30.17 3.44 -16.36
CA GLU A 254 -30.53 4.42 -15.33
C GLU A 254 -30.49 3.78 -13.94
N PRO A 255 -29.86 4.43 -12.92
CA PRO A 255 -29.91 3.95 -11.55
C PRO A 255 -31.34 4.01 -11.02
N THR A 256 -31.74 3.00 -10.24
CA THR A 256 -32.99 3.02 -9.50
C THR A 256 -32.95 4.06 -8.36
N ALA A 257 -34.14 4.40 -7.81
CA ALA A 257 -34.19 5.26 -6.63
C ALA A 257 -33.37 4.68 -5.47
N LEU A 258 -33.48 3.38 -5.20
CA LEU A 258 -32.69 2.69 -4.19
C LEU A 258 -31.18 2.84 -4.42
N MET A 259 -30.69 2.60 -5.62
CA MET A 259 -29.27 2.78 -5.96
C MET A 259 -28.82 4.22 -5.71
N THR A 260 -29.64 5.19 -6.10
CA THR A 260 -29.35 6.62 -5.89
C THR A 260 -29.23 6.95 -4.39
N ASP A 261 -30.19 6.46 -3.59
CA ASP A 261 -30.20 6.67 -2.14
C ASP A 261 -28.99 6.02 -1.46
N LEU A 262 -28.66 4.77 -1.81
CA LEU A 262 -27.50 4.05 -1.26
C LEU A 262 -26.18 4.77 -1.54
N LEU A 263 -25.97 5.23 -2.76
CA LEU A 263 -24.75 5.96 -3.12
C LEU A 263 -24.70 7.33 -2.42
N ALA A 264 -25.82 8.01 -2.25
CA ALA A 264 -25.89 9.27 -1.52
C ALA A 264 -25.58 9.10 -0.03
N GLU A 265 -26.04 8.02 0.60
CA GLU A 265 -25.70 7.69 1.99
C GLU A 265 -24.19 7.41 2.14
N ILE A 266 -23.61 6.59 1.26
CA ILE A 266 -22.15 6.34 1.21
C ILE A 266 -21.39 7.66 1.07
N GLU A 267 -21.79 8.50 0.13
CA GLU A 267 -21.18 9.82 -0.10
C GLU A 267 -21.25 10.69 1.15
N SER A 268 -22.36 10.69 1.87
CA SER A 268 -22.53 11.47 3.10
C SER A 268 -21.54 11.03 4.19
N VAL A 269 -21.34 9.73 4.35
CA VAL A 269 -20.36 9.16 5.31
C VAL A 269 -18.93 9.51 4.88
N GLN A 270 -18.59 9.35 3.60
CA GLN A 270 -17.28 9.71 3.06
C GLN A 270 -16.95 11.19 3.28
N GLN A 271 -17.89 12.09 2.97
CA GLN A 271 -17.67 13.53 3.17
C GLN A 271 -17.56 13.89 4.67
N ALA A 272 -18.34 13.24 5.54
CA ALA A 272 -18.19 13.41 6.98
C ALA A 272 -16.80 12.98 7.46
N ALA A 273 -16.33 11.78 7.07
CA ALA A 273 -15.01 11.25 7.42
C ALA A 273 -13.86 12.20 7.00
N ARG A 274 -13.95 12.79 5.80
CA ARG A 274 -12.98 13.77 5.29
C ARG A 274 -12.84 15.00 6.22
N THR A 275 -13.91 15.38 6.91
CA THR A 275 -13.85 16.52 7.85
C THR A 275 -12.97 16.25 9.07
N ALA A 276 -12.73 14.97 9.39
CA ALA A 276 -11.84 14.57 10.48
C ALA A 276 -10.38 14.36 10.02
N VAL A 277 -10.07 14.51 8.74
CA VAL A 277 -8.71 14.45 8.21
C VAL A 277 -8.09 15.86 8.23
N GLY A 278 -6.86 15.96 8.73
CA GLY A 278 -6.11 17.22 8.73
C GLY A 278 -5.00 17.23 9.77
N PRO A 279 -4.07 18.18 9.66
CA PRO A 279 -2.91 18.23 10.56
C PRO A 279 -3.33 18.45 12.01
N GLY A 280 -2.74 17.65 12.92
CA GLY A 280 -2.99 17.70 14.36
C GLY A 280 -4.28 17.02 14.82
N LYS A 281 -5.17 16.58 13.92
CA LYS A 281 -6.35 15.77 14.27
C LYS A 281 -5.92 14.33 14.60
N ARG A 282 -6.62 13.67 15.51
CA ARG A 282 -6.30 12.30 15.86
C ARG A 282 -6.82 11.32 14.79
N GLY A 283 -6.02 10.32 14.45
CA GLY A 283 -6.40 9.32 13.46
C GLY A 283 -7.70 8.59 13.79
N GLY A 284 -7.93 8.25 15.06
CA GLY A 284 -9.14 7.59 15.51
C GLY A 284 -10.42 8.43 15.42
N ASP A 285 -10.32 9.77 15.37
CA ASP A 285 -11.50 10.65 15.22
C ASP A 285 -12.18 10.47 13.87
N ILE A 286 -11.46 9.98 12.85
CA ILE A 286 -12.03 9.65 11.53
C ILE A 286 -13.14 8.60 11.67
N PHE A 287 -12.88 7.55 12.46
CA PHE A 287 -13.88 6.50 12.71
C PHE A 287 -15.08 7.02 13.49
N ALA A 288 -14.85 7.80 14.55
CA ALA A 288 -15.96 8.35 15.37
C ALA A 288 -16.89 9.25 14.52
N VAL A 289 -16.32 10.07 13.63
CA VAL A 289 -17.12 10.93 12.75
C VAL A 289 -17.86 10.11 11.69
N ALA A 290 -17.20 9.13 11.08
CA ALA A 290 -17.80 8.26 10.08
C ALA A 290 -18.93 7.41 10.68
N GLU A 291 -18.73 6.81 11.86
CA GLU A 291 -19.72 6.00 12.56
C GLU A 291 -20.97 6.82 12.95
N ASN A 292 -20.77 8.07 13.40
CA ASN A 292 -21.88 8.97 13.69
C ASN A 292 -22.70 9.30 12.43
N ALA A 293 -22.04 9.55 11.29
CA ALA A 293 -22.70 9.79 10.02
C ALA A 293 -23.45 8.53 9.53
N LEU A 294 -22.80 7.38 9.61
CA LEU A 294 -23.35 6.09 9.25
C LEU A 294 -24.61 5.75 10.08
N ALA A 295 -24.58 6.02 11.40
CA ALA A 295 -25.71 5.79 12.29
C ALA A 295 -26.96 6.60 11.90
N ALA A 296 -26.82 7.69 11.16
CA ALA A 296 -27.92 8.52 10.66
C ALA A 296 -28.51 8.00 9.33
N CYS A 297 -27.85 7.08 8.64
CA CYS A 297 -28.28 6.53 7.36
C CYS A 297 -29.46 5.57 7.53
N ALA A 298 -30.35 5.51 6.53
CA ALA A 298 -31.50 4.61 6.53
C ALA A 298 -31.06 3.14 6.43
N HIS A 299 -29.96 2.88 5.70
CA HIS A 299 -29.45 1.53 5.45
C HIS A 299 -28.24 1.16 6.36
N LYS A 300 -28.08 1.86 7.48
CA LYS A 300 -26.92 1.72 8.40
C LYS A 300 -26.55 0.29 8.79
N ASP A 301 -27.54 -0.61 8.93
CA ASP A 301 -27.32 -1.99 9.34
C ASP A 301 -26.65 -2.84 8.24
N GLN A 302 -26.53 -2.31 7.03
CA GLN A 302 -25.90 -2.92 5.87
C GLN A 302 -24.63 -2.16 5.43
N MET A 303 -24.27 -1.10 6.16
CA MET A 303 -23.16 -0.21 5.81
C MET A 303 -21.95 -0.45 6.68
N PHE A 304 -20.79 -0.23 6.09
CA PHE A 304 -19.50 -0.40 6.74
C PHE A 304 -18.57 0.76 6.36
N PHE A 305 -17.66 1.08 7.29
CA PHE A 305 -16.62 2.08 7.08
C PHE A 305 -15.26 1.55 7.51
N VAL A 306 -14.21 1.83 6.73
CA VAL A 306 -12.82 1.56 7.07
C VAL A 306 -11.95 2.74 6.65
N ALA A 307 -10.86 2.96 7.38
CA ALA A 307 -9.79 3.88 7.01
C ALA A 307 -8.44 3.28 7.40
N HIS A 308 -7.46 3.41 6.54
CA HIS A 308 -6.11 2.88 6.77
C HIS A 308 -5.03 3.75 6.13
N GLY A 309 -3.80 3.63 6.62
CA GLY A 309 -2.64 4.23 5.97
C GLY A 309 -2.21 3.46 4.74
N MET A 310 -1.62 4.16 3.77
CA MET A 310 -1.14 3.57 2.53
C MET A 310 0.10 4.28 1.97
N GLY A 311 0.72 3.69 0.97
CA GLY A 311 1.91 4.26 0.31
C GLY A 311 2.55 3.29 -0.69
N LEU A 312 3.57 2.55 -0.27
CA LEU A 312 4.14 1.44 -1.05
C LEU A 312 3.31 0.16 -0.94
N ILE A 313 2.48 0.08 0.08
CA ILE A 313 1.58 -1.04 0.37
C ILE A 313 0.20 -0.44 0.62
N THR A 314 -0.86 -1.14 0.21
CA THR A 314 -2.25 -0.72 0.44
C THR A 314 -2.56 -0.49 1.92
N HIS A 315 -2.01 -1.32 2.80
CA HIS A 315 -2.21 -1.24 4.24
C HIS A 315 -0.88 -1.10 4.97
N GLU A 316 -0.49 0.12 5.32
CA GLU A 316 0.70 0.42 6.14
C GLU A 316 0.37 1.47 7.22
N ALA A 317 1.35 1.96 7.95
CA ALA A 317 1.11 3.07 8.91
C ALA A 317 0.61 4.35 8.19
N PRO A 318 -0.32 5.10 8.82
CA PRO A 318 -0.81 4.94 10.18
C PRO A 318 -1.88 3.86 10.33
N ARG A 319 -1.87 3.15 11.47
CA ARG A 319 -2.86 2.12 11.84
C ARG A 319 -3.87 2.73 12.80
N LEU A 320 -5.07 3.02 12.28
CA LEU A 320 -6.04 3.91 12.91
C LEU A 320 -7.08 3.18 13.78
N THR A 321 -7.30 1.89 13.56
CA THR A 321 -8.29 1.10 14.28
C THR A 321 -7.85 -0.35 14.47
N GLY A 322 -8.31 -0.98 15.57
CA GLY A 322 -8.18 -2.42 15.79
C GLY A 322 -9.43 -3.22 15.43
N THR A 323 -10.47 -2.57 14.91
CA THR A 323 -11.80 -3.19 14.68
C THR A 323 -12.15 -3.40 13.21
N GLY A 324 -11.26 -3.05 12.28
CA GLY A 324 -11.50 -3.25 10.85
C GLY A 324 -11.48 -4.72 10.43
N PRO A 325 -11.79 -5.00 9.15
CA PRO A 325 -11.77 -6.37 8.60
C PRO A 325 -10.37 -7.00 8.65
N VAL A 326 -9.32 -6.19 8.73
CA VAL A 326 -7.95 -6.64 9.00
C VAL A 326 -7.60 -6.28 10.45
N PRO A 327 -7.28 -7.26 11.31
CA PRO A 327 -7.05 -7.03 12.73
C PRO A 327 -5.65 -6.40 12.97
N TYR A 328 -5.55 -5.09 12.81
CA TYR A 328 -4.37 -4.34 13.20
C TYR A 328 -4.44 -3.89 14.67
N PRO A 329 -3.30 -3.80 15.37
CA PRO A 329 -3.25 -2.97 16.57
C PRO A 329 -3.49 -1.51 16.18
N ALA A 330 -4.30 -0.77 16.92
CA ALA A 330 -4.62 0.64 16.67
C ALA A 330 -3.49 1.58 17.19
N ASP A 331 -2.26 1.30 16.83
CA ASP A 331 -1.07 1.96 17.39
C ASP A 331 -1.04 3.47 17.15
N HIS A 332 -1.78 3.98 16.16
CA HIS A 332 -1.80 5.39 15.77
C HIS A 332 -3.17 6.07 15.95
N ALA A 333 -4.14 5.40 16.61
CA ALA A 333 -5.49 5.97 16.80
C ALA A 333 -5.46 7.29 17.56
N ASP A 334 -4.62 7.41 18.59
CA ASP A 334 -4.48 8.62 19.41
C ASP A 334 -3.37 9.57 18.90
N ALA A 335 -2.61 9.17 17.90
CA ALA A 335 -1.57 10.00 17.33
C ALA A 335 -2.15 11.12 16.45
N PRO A 336 -1.54 12.32 16.46
CA PRO A 336 -1.93 13.39 15.55
C PRO A 336 -1.56 13.01 14.11
N LEU A 337 -2.44 13.35 13.18
CA LEU A 337 -2.14 13.25 11.76
C LEU A 337 -1.13 14.35 11.39
N GLU A 338 -0.08 13.96 10.69
CA GLU A 338 0.98 14.85 10.22
C GLU A 338 0.87 15.08 8.71
N PRO A 339 1.21 16.27 8.20
CA PRO A 339 1.34 16.49 6.75
C PRO A 339 2.26 15.48 6.11
N GLY A 340 1.89 14.96 4.94
CA GLY A 340 2.61 13.89 4.25
C GLY A 340 2.11 12.48 4.56
N LEU A 341 1.23 12.29 5.54
CA LEU A 341 0.50 11.02 5.69
C LEU A 341 -0.45 10.80 4.53
N VAL A 342 -0.58 9.56 4.10
CA VAL A 342 -1.53 9.14 3.07
C VAL A 342 -2.47 8.10 3.65
N LEU A 343 -3.76 8.31 3.44
CA LEU A 343 -4.85 7.48 3.97
C LEU A 343 -5.74 7.01 2.83
N SER A 344 -6.27 5.80 2.93
CA SER A 344 -7.51 5.43 2.26
C SER A 344 -8.67 5.59 3.24
N ILE A 345 -9.81 6.06 2.75
CA ILE A 345 -11.10 5.99 3.42
C ILE A 345 -12.10 5.32 2.50
N GLU A 346 -12.84 4.37 3.02
CA GLU A 346 -13.76 3.56 2.24
C GLU A 346 -15.08 3.35 2.99
N THR A 347 -16.19 3.47 2.25
CA THR A 347 -17.54 3.20 2.75
C THR A 347 -18.25 2.32 1.74
N TRP A 348 -18.90 1.26 2.21
CA TRP A 348 -19.71 0.39 1.35
C TRP A 348 -20.99 -0.05 2.02
N VAL A 349 -21.93 -0.49 1.19
CA VAL A 349 -23.17 -1.12 1.60
C VAL A 349 -23.34 -2.46 0.88
N GLU A 350 -23.80 -3.45 1.61
CA GLU A 350 -24.18 -4.78 1.10
C GLU A 350 -25.70 -4.92 1.12
N ASN A 351 -26.34 -4.52 0.00
CA ASN A 351 -27.79 -4.51 -0.10
C ASN A 351 -28.29 -5.72 -0.93
N PRO A 352 -29.26 -6.52 -0.44
CA PRO A 352 -29.71 -7.73 -1.13
C PRO A 352 -30.45 -7.46 -2.44
N GLU A 353 -30.97 -6.24 -2.66
CA GLU A 353 -31.67 -5.86 -3.89
C GLU A 353 -30.72 -5.15 -4.88
N ALA A 354 -29.94 -4.17 -4.42
CA ALA A 354 -29.03 -3.41 -5.27
C ALA A 354 -27.64 -4.08 -5.44
N GLY A 355 -27.22 -4.90 -4.49
CA GLY A 355 -25.88 -5.52 -4.48
C GLY A 355 -24.85 -4.73 -3.68
N PHE A 356 -23.58 -4.79 -4.11
CA PHE A 356 -22.44 -4.15 -3.46
C PHE A 356 -22.19 -2.76 -4.04
N VAL A 357 -22.32 -1.73 -3.21
CA VAL A 357 -22.08 -0.33 -3.61
C VAL A 357 -20.98 0.25 -2.71
N LYS A 358 -19.93 0.85 -3.29
CA LYS A 358 -18.75 1.32 -2.56
C LYS A 358 -18.18 2.60 -3.17
N LEU A 359 -17.71 3.49 -2.30
CA LEU A 359 -16.75 4.53 -2.65
C LEU A 359 -15.51 4.38 -1.78
N GLU A 360 -14.37 4.61 -2.38
CA GLU A 360 -13.07 4.63 -1.71
C GLU A 360 -12.20 5.72 -2.31
N ASP A 361 -11.48 6.43 -1.44
CA ASP A 361 -10.69 7.59 -1.81
C ASP A 361 -9.33 7.58 -1.12
N THR A 362 -8.28 7.89 -1.87
CA THR A 362 -6.98 8.26 -1.34
C THR A 362 -7.00 9.70 -0.84
N LEU A 363 -6.56 9.93 0.39
CA LEU A 363 -6.40 11.26 0.98
C LEU A 363 -4.95 11.51 1.39
N ILE A 364 -4.41 12.66 1.02
CA ILE A 364 -3.10 13.14 1.45
C ILE A 364 -3.33 14.22 2.52
N VAL A 365 -2.76 14.05 3.70
CA VAL A 365 -2.78 15.10 4.74
C VAL A 365 -1.83 16.21 4.32
N THR A 366 -2.33 17.44 4.29
CA THR A 366 -1.56 18.66 3.94
C THR A 366 -1.45 19.60 5.13
N GLU A 367 -0.65 20.67 5.00
CA GLU A 367 -0.54 21.71 6.03
C GLU A 367 -1.86 22.42 6.35
N GLN A 368 -2.81 22.47 5.38
CA GLN A 368 -4.07 23.20 5.51
C GLN A 368 -5.30 22.29 5.68
N GLY A 369 -5.11 20.95 5.64
CA GLY A 369 -6.22 19.98 5.71
C GLY A 369 -5.89 18.71 4.98
N TRP A 370 -6.51 18.47 3.84
CA TRP A 370 -6.30 17.28 3.01
C TRP A 370 -6.45 17.60 1.51
N GLU A 371 -5.90 16.70 0.69
CA GLU A 371 -6.04 16.63 -0.76
C GLU A 371 -6.55 15.23 -1.13
N ALA A 372 -7.42 15.12 -2.13
CA ALA A 372 -7.94 13.84 -2.61
C ALA A 372 -7.59 13.65 -4.10
N PRO A 373 -6.43 13.05 -4.44
CA PRO A 373 -6.13 12.74 -5.83
C PRO A 373 -7.11 11.67 -6.38
N GLY A 374 -7.57 11.88 -7.63
CA GLY A 374 -8.58 11.00 -8.24
C GLY A 374 -10.02 11.25 -7.76
N ASP A 375 -10.32 12.44 -7.20
CA ASP A 375 -11.65 12.78 -6.67
C ASP A 375 -12.67 13.10 -7.77
N THR A 376 -12.83 12.19 -8.72
CA THR A 376 -13.78 12.27 -9.83
C THR A 376 -14.54 10.95 -9.99
N GLY A 377 -15.61 10.95 -10.81
CA GLY A 377 -16.38 9.73 -11.08
C GLY A 377 -17.15 9.17 -9.89
N ARG A 378 -17.48 9.99 -8.90
CA ARG A 378 -18.11 9.59 -7.63
C ARG A 378 -19.58 9.20 -7.75
N GLY A 379 -20.26 9.71 -8.78
CA GLY A 379 -21.65 9.35 -9.09
C GLY A 379 -21.76 8.01 -9.82
N TRP A 380 -22.97 7.68 -10.28
CA TRP A 380 -23.20 6.53 -11.15
C TRP A 380 -22.60 6.76 -12.53
N ASN A 381 -21.49 6.09 -12.82
CA ASN A 381 -20.88 6.08 -14.13
C ASN A 381 -21.66 5.15 -15.06
N ARG A 382 -21.58 5.37 -16.38
CA ARG A 382 -22.35 4.63 -17.38
C ARG A 382 -21.51 4.27 -18.59
N PRO A 383 -21.85 3.17 -19.26
CA PRO A 383 -21.33 2.88 -20.58
C PRO A 383 -21.68 4.00 -21.57
N LYS A 384 -20.77 4.32 -22.48
CA LYS A 384 -20.98 5.36 -23.47
C LYS A 384 -22.02 4.90 -24.51
N GLY A 385 -23.12 5.63 -24.63
CA GLY A 385 -24.21 5.35 -25.61
C GLY A 385 -25.25 4.35 -25.12
N LEU A 386 -25.34 4.13 -23.80
CA LEU A 386 -26.46 3.51 -23.13
C LEU A 386 -27.24 4.56 -22.34
#